data_2293b6c17ce29ef6eeb11b02ba3de91b
#
_entry.id   2293b6c17ce29ef6eeb11b02ba3de91b
#
_cell.length_a   1.000
_cell.length_b   1.000
_cell.length_c   1.000
_cell.angle_alpha   90.00
_cell.angle_beta   90.00
_cell.angle_gamma   90.00
#
_symmetry.space_group_name_H-M   'P 1'
#
loop_
_entity.id
_entity.type
_entity.pdbx_description
1 polymer ?
#
loop_
_entity_poly.entity_id
_entity_poly.type
_entity_poly.pdbx_seq_one_letter_code
_entity_poly.pdbx_strand_id
1 'polypeptide(L)'
;MKNNRICQILGIEKPVIQGPLSWLTDARLVAAVSNAGGLGVLGPNAGLTADTAVSTPEETAEKMREEIRKTKRLTEKPFGVNLIPTAVNDVWTGPILQVVKDEGVRVVVYTGYGEGSIIPALFSELKEAGIAIIYRDINPTPENTRLAEEMGADIIVATGFDEGGTLPATVLGTFSIVPLIADAVKHVPVMAAGGITDNRTARAAHALGAEGVFAGSVFISTEESRVPQGVKEKIVAANGLDLLLFRTVPHYYRSLPGRLAEKLAAMDKAGASNEALGKAMGGLRGLRLGMLEDNTDEGYIALGTGIGNIRSVKSVAEVVNALTVE
;
A
#
# COMPACT_ATOMS: atom_id res chain seq x y z
N MET A 1 17.85 4.46 -16.50
CA MET A 1 17.26 3.46 -15.57
C MET A 1 18.09 2.18 -15.38
N LYS A 2 18.96 1.79 -16.29
CA LYS A 2 19.82 0.58 -16.10
C LYS A 2 20.65 0.57 -14.80
N ASN A 3 20.88 1.71 -14.17
CA ASN A 3 21.65 1.84 -12.92
C ASN A 3 20.81 2.10 -11.66
N ASN A 4 19.46 2.06 -11.75
CA ASN A 4 18.61 2.26 -10.57
C ASN A 4 18.66 1.02 -9.67
N ARG A 5 19.00 1.22 -8.38
CA ARG A 5 19.19 0.12 -7.42
C ARG A 5 17.91 -0.66 -7.17
N ILE A 6 16.76 0.01 -7.12
CA ILE A 6 15.46 -0.65 -6.93
C ILE A 6 15.16 -1.59 -8.09
N CYS A 7 15.38 -1.12 -9.33
CA CYS A 7 15.21 -1.95 -10.52
C CYS A 7 16.11 -3.19 -10.52
N GLN A 8 17.36 -3.05 -10.08
CA GLN A 8 18.30 -4.17 -9.98
C GLN A 8 17.90 -5.19 -8.91
N ILE A 9 17.49 -4.72 -7.72
CA ILE A 9 17.07 -5.58 -6.60
C ILE A 9 15.82 -6.38 -6.97
N LEU A 10 14.83 -5.73 -7.59
CA LEU A 10 13.51 -6.33 -7.84
C LEU A 10 13.40 -7.01 -9.22
N GLY A 11 14.36 -6.82 -10.11
CA GLY A 11 14.29 -7.33 -11.48
C GLY A 11 13.22 -6.63 -12.33
N ILE A 12 12.91 -5.37 -12.04
CA ILE A 12 11.89 -4.56 -12.75
C ILE A 12 12.54 -3.50 -13.65
N GLU A 13 11.76 -2.93 -14.56
CA GLU A 13 12.27 -1.96 -15.56
C GLU A 13 12.15 -0.51 -15.06
N LYS A 14 11.15 -0.23 -14.22
CA LYS A 14 10.80 1.11 -13.73
C LYS A 14 10.64 1.09 -12.21
N PRO A 15 11.24 2.05 -11.47
CA PRO A 15 11.22 2.05 -10.01
C PRO A 15 9.87 2.56 -9.46
N VAL A 16 8.80 1.91 -9.88
CA VAL A 16 7.42 2.23 -9.53
C VAL A 16 6.76 1.00 -8.93
N ILE A 17 6.27 1.12 -7.70
CA ILE A 17 5.55 0.05 -7.02
C ILE A 17 4.09 0.48 -6.81
N GLN A 18 3.17 -0.38 -7.21
CA GLN A 18 1.79 -0.29 -6.76
C GLN A 18 1.72 -0.90 -5.37
N GLY A 19 1.44 -0.08 -4.36
CA GLY A 19 1.34 -0.51 -2.98
C GLY A 19 0.20 -1.50 -2.75
N PRO A 20 0.31 -2.37 -1.73
CA PRO A 20 -0.75 -3.31 -1.40
C PRO A 20 -2.01 -2.55 -0.96
N LEU A 21 -3.11 -2.82 -1.61
CA LEU A 21 -4.40 -2.20 -1.36
C LEU A 21 -5.38 -3.27 -0.91
N SER A 22 -5.75 -3.27 0.38
CA SER A 22 -6.68 -4.26 0.95
C SER A 22 -7.99 -4.30 0.15
N TRP A 23 -8.42 -5.49 -0.26
CA TRP A 23 -9.57 -5.76 -1.12
C TRP A 23 -9.44 -5.30 -2.58
N LEU A 24 -8.66 -4.25 -2.85
CA LEU A 24 -8.66 -3.57 -4.15
C LEU A 24 -7.67 -4.16 -5.15
N THR A 25 -6.66 -4.89 -4.67
CA THR A 25 -5.74 -5.61 -5.54
C THR A 25 -6.34 -6.95 -5.97
N ASP A 26 -6.04 -7.33 -7.19
CA ASP A 26 -6.30 -8.64 -7.77
C ASP A 26 -5.22 -8.98 -8.80
N ALA A 27 -5.28 -10.19 -9.34
CA ALA A 27 -4.33 -10.65 -10.35
C ALA A 27 -4.29 -9.76 -11.58
N ARG A 28 -5.42 -9.15 -12.00
CA ARG A 28 -5.50 -8.29 -13.17
C ARG A 28 -4.71 -7.01 -12.97
N LEU A 29 -4.95 -6.30 -11.86
CA LEU A 29 -4.25 -5.06 -11.53
C LEU A 29 -2.74 -5.31 -11.34
N VAL A 30 -2.40 -6.32 -10.53
CA VAL A 30 -1.00 -6.63 -10.21
C VAL A 30 -0.21 -7.03 -11.45
N ALA A 31 -0.77 -7.89 -12.29
CA ALA A 31 -0.13 -8.28 -13.56
C ALA A 31 0.02 -7.09 -14.52
N ALA A 32 -0.97 -6.20 -14.60
CA ALA A 32 -0.90 -5.01 -15.45
C ALA A 32 0.26 -4.08 -15.03
N VAL A 33 0.45 -3.87 -13.71
CA VAL A 33 1.58 -3.07 -13.20
C VAL A 33 2.92 -3.73 -13.54
N SER A 34 3.03 -5.03 -13.32
CA SER A 34 4.25 -5.79 -13.62
C SER A 34 4.57 -5.80 -15.13
N ASN A 35 3.57 -5.98 -15.96
CA ASN A 35 3.71 -5.93 -17.44
C ASN A 35 4.07 -4.52 -17.94
N ALA A 36 3.66 -3.46 -17.22
CA ALA A 36 4.08 -2.08 -17.52
C ALA A 36 5.52 -1.75 -17.07
N GLY A 37 6.22 -2.72 -16.47
CA GLY A 37 7.61 -2.61 -16.03
C GLY A 37 7.82 -2.16 -14.59
N GLY A 38 6.75 -1.96 -13.81
CA GLY A 38 6.80 -1.71 -12.38
C GLY A 38 6.70 -3.00 -11.55
N LEU A 39 6.35 -2.88 -10.27
CA LEU A 39 6.03 -4.01 -9.39
C LEU A 39 4.59 -3.89 -8.89
N GLY A 40 3.72 -4.79 -9.29
CA GLY A 40 2.41 -4.97 -8.67
C GLY A 40 2.52 -5.77 -7.37
N VAL A 41 1.70 -5.46 -6.36
CA VAL A 41 1.73 -6.14 -5.06
C VAL A 41 0.33 -6.60 -4.68
N LEU A 42 0.16 -7.90 -4.43
CA LEU A 42 -1.07 -8.45 -3.86
C LEU A 42 -1.19 -8.06 -2.39
N GLY A 43 -2.26 -7.38 -2.05
CA GLY A 43 -2.57 -6.94 -0.69
C GLY A 43 -3.48 -7.91 0.06
N PRO A 44 -3.87 -7.57 1.29
CA PRO A 44 -4.83 -8.35 2.06
C PRO A 44 -6.17 -8.48 1.32
N ASN A 45 -6.77 -9.68 1.38
CA ASN A 45 -8.03 -10.00 0.70
C ASN A 45 -8.00 -9.78 -0.84
N ALA A 46 -6.82 -9.92 -1.47
CA ALA A 46 -6.68 -9.78 -2.92
C ALA A 46 -7.64 -10.71 -3.67
N GLY A 47 -8.33 -10.15 -4.66
CA GLY A 47 -9.28 -10.90 -5.50
C GLY A 47 -10.59 -11.32 -4.81
N LEU A 48 -10.73 -11.13 -3.49
CA LEU A 48 -11.93 -11.53 -2.76
C LEU A 48 -13.08 -10.52 -2.92
N THR A 49 -14.30 -11.01 -2.75
CA THR A 49 -15.56 -10.25 -2.68
C THR A 49 -16.25 -10.53 -1.34
N ALA A 50 -17.43 -9.95 -1.11
CA ALA A 50 -18.25 -10.28 0.06
C ALA A 50 -18.55 -11.78 0.16
N ASP A 51 -18.90 -12.39 -0.98
CA ASP A 51 -19.33 -13.80 -1.05
C ASP A 51 -18.18 -14.80 -0.95
N THR A 52 -16.97 -14.37 -1.30
CA THR A 52 -15.75 -15.20 -1.27
C THR A 52 -14.83 -14.91 -0.10
N ALA A 53 -15.20 -13.96 0.76
CA ALA A 53 -14.44 -13.62 1.96
C ALA A 53 -14.35 -14.83 2.91
N VAL A 54 -13.16 -14.99 3.48
CA VAL A 54 -12.84 -16.06 4.45
C VAL A 54 -12.34 -15.44 5.74
N SER A 55 -12.34 -16.20 6.83
CA SER A 55 -12.04 -15.67 8.16
C SER A 55 -10.97 -16.43 8.93
N THR A 56 -10.47 -17.54 8.40
CA THR A 56 -9.38 -18.27 9.02
C THR A 56 -8.04 -17.98 8.34
N PRO A 57 -6.91 -18.07 9.05
CA PRO A 57 -5.58 -17.90 8.48
C PRO A 57 -5.29 -18.84 7.32
N GLU A 58 -5.68 -20.11 7.45
CA GLU A 58 -5.44 -21.16 6.45
C GLU A 58 -6.23 -20.90 5.16
N GLU A 59 -7.53 -20.60 5.30
CA GLU A 59 -8.35 -20.25 4.13
C GLU A 59 -7.86 -18.98 3.46
N THR A 60 -7.43 -17.96 4.24
CA THR A 60 -6.87 -16.72 3.71
C THR A 60 -5.58 -16.99 2.92
N ALA A 61 -4.71 -17.84 3.44
CA ALA A 61 -3.50 -18.24 2.74
C ALA A 61 -3.80 -19.01 1.45
N GLU A 62 -4.79 -19.91 1.45
CA GLU A 62 -5.18 -20.62 0.22
C GLU A 62 -5.80 -19.67 -0.82
N LYS A 63 -6.60 -18.70 -0.40
CA LYS A 63 -7.11 -17.67 -1.30
C LYS A 63 -5.97 -16.81 -1.88
N MET A 64 -4.96 -16.49 -1.10
CA MET A 64 -3.75 -15.82 -1.61
C MET A 64 -3.02 -16.71 -2.62
N ARG A 65 -2.89 -18.03 -2.37
CA ARG A 65 -2.32 -18.99 -3.32
C ARG A 65 -3.06 -18.99 -4.67
N GLU A 66 -4.40 -19.04 -4.60
CA GLU A 66 -5.24 -18.96 -5.82
C GLU A 66 -4.94 -17.68 -6.60
N GLU A 67 -4.84 -16.55 -5.92
CA GLU A 67 -4.61 -15.24 -6.55
C GLU A 67 -3.19 -15.09 -7.10
N ILE A 68 -2.17 -15.62 -6.42
CA ILE A 68 -0.79 -15.72 -6.93
C ILE A 68 -0.78 -16.54 -8.24
N ARG A 69 -1.45 -17.68 -8.26
CA ARG A 69 -1.52 -18.54 -9.46
C ARG A 69 -2.26 -17.86 -10.62
N LYS A 70 -3.30 -17.07 -10.33
CA LYS A 70 -3.97 -16.24 -11.36
C LYS A 70 -3.00 -15.18 -11.90
N THR A 71 -2.25 -14.49 -11.02
CA THR A 71 -1.28 -13.48 -11.41
C THR A 71 -0.21 -14.08 -12.34
N LYS A 72 0.35 -15.23 -11.99
CA LYS A 72 1.34 -15.96 -12.80
C LYS A 72 0.83 -16.37 -14.19
N ARG A 73 -0.47 -16.55 -14.36
CA ARG A 73 -1.06 -16.79 -15.71
C ARG A 73 -1.14 -15.54 -16.56
N LEU A 74 -1.09 -14.35 -15.96
CA LEU A 74 -1.24 -13.06 -16.63
C LEU A 74 0.09 -12.34 -16.87
N THR A 75 1.15 -12.74 -16.14
CA THR A 75 2.47 -12.13 -16.27
C THR A 75 3.58 -13.10 -15.92
N GLU A 76 4.70 -12.99 -16.64
CA GLU A 76 5.99 -13.62 -16.31
C GLU A 76 6.94 -12.67 -15.57
N LYS A 77 6.52 -11.40 -15.38
CA LYS A 77 7.30 -10.37 -14.72
C LYS A 77 7.20 -10.51 -13.19
N PRO A 78 8.17 -9.97 -12.42
CA PRO A 78 8.12 -9.98 -10.97
C PRO A 78 6.87 -9.26 -10.42
N PHE A 79 6.32 -9.80 -9.34
CA PHE A 79 5.31 -9.17 -8.50
C PHE A 79 5.55 -9.53 -7.03
N GLY A 80 4.93 -8.79 -6.12
CA GLY A 80 5.10 -8.98 -4.69
C GLY A 80 3.82 -9.39 -3.97
N VAL A 81 3.99 -9.84 -2.72
CA VAL A 81 2.89 -10.13 -1.78
C VAL A 81 3.13 -9.31 -0.51
N ASN A 82 2.07 -8.80 0.08
CA ASN A 82 2.14 -8.08 1.34
C ASN A 82 2.11 -9.03 2.54
N LEU A 83 3.04 -8.83 3.47
CA LEU A 83 3.02 -9.41 4.82
C LEU A 83 2.80 -8.29 5.83
N ILE A 84 1.93 -8.53 6.81
CA ILE A 84 1.61 -7.59 7.89
C ILE A 84 1.85 -8.28 9.23
N PRO A 85 3.11 -8.54 9.59
CA PRO A 85 3.42 -9.25 10.82
C PRO A 85 3.10 -8.40 12.04
N THR A 86 2.63 -9.07 13.09
CA THR A 86 2.39 -8.47 14.41
C THR A 86 3.28 -9.13 15.46
N ALA A 87 3.76 -8.34 16.41
CA ALA A 87 4.69 -8.84 17.44
C ALA A 87 4.06 -9.89 18.37
N VAL A 88 2.74 -9.88 18.53
CA VAL A 88 2.02 -10.74 19.47
C VAL A 88 0.84 -11.42 18.75
N ASN A 89 0.73 -12.75 18.95
CA ASN A 89 -0.38 -13.57 18.45
C ASN A 89 -0.62 -13.47 16.92
N ASP A 90 0.45 -13.34 16.15
CA ASP A 90 0.36 -13.35 14.69
C ASP A 90 0.12 -14.76 14.16
N VAL A 91 -1.13 -15.03 13.84
CA VAL A 91 -1.55 -16.30 13.23
C VAL A 91 -1.66 -16.21 11.70
N TRP A 92 -1.54 -15.00 11.12
CA TRP A 92 -1.80 -14.76 9.70
C TRP A 92 -0.55 -14.82 8.83
N THR A 93 0.57 -14.28 9.33
CA THR A 93 1.79 -14.14 8.53
C THR A 93 2.40 -15.48 8.17
N GLY A 94 2.46 -16.44 9.09
CA GLY A 94 3.06 -17.76 8.85
C GLY A 94 2.44 -18.52 7.68
N PRO A 95 1.11 -18.75 7.66
CA PRO A 95 0.44 -19.41 6.53
C PRO A 95 0.64 -18.69 5.18
N ILE A 96 0.59 -17.36 5.15
CA ILE A 96 0.82 -16.57 3.91
C ILE A 96 2.29 -16.67 3.48
N LEU A 97 3.24 -16.58 4.40
CA LEU A 97 4.66 -16.76 4.10
C LEU A 97 4.95 -18.14 3.49
N GLN A 98 4.33 -19.19 4.05
CA GLN A 98 4.48 -20.53 3.48
C GLN A 98 3.97 -20.57 2.02
N VAL A 99 2.83 -19.95 1.73
CA VAL A 99 2.30 -19.84 0.36
C VAL A 99 3.26 -19.05 -0.54
N VAL A 100 3.81 -17.94 -0.07
CA VAL A 100 4.80 -17.13 -0.80
C VAL A 100 6.02 -17.98 -1.20
N LYS A 101 6.53 -18.79 -0.27
CA LYS A 101 7.67 -19.71 -0.50
C LYS A 101 7.31 -20.84 -1.48
N ASP A 102 6.19 -21.52 -1.25
CA ASP A 102 5.73 -22.64 -2.10
C ASP A 102 5.49 -22.20 -3.55
N GLU A 103 4.91 -21.03 -3.71
CA GLU A 103 4.63 -20.46 -5.02
C GLU A 103 5.85 -19.72 -5.62
N GLY A 104 6.99 -19.68 -4.94
CA GLY A 104 8.22 -19.07 -5.44
C GLY A 104 8.10 -17.57 -5.73
N VAL A 105 7.29 -16.84 -4.98
CA VAL A 105 7.26 -15.37 -5.03
C VAL A 105 8.55 -14.82 -4.44
N ARG A 106 9.20 -13.89 -5.13
CA ARG A 106 10.55 -13.41 -4.79
C ARG A 106 10.60 -12.06 -4.10
N VAL A 107 9.44 -11.41 -3.91
CA VAL A 107 9.37 -10.07 -3.31
C VAL A 107 8.23 -10.04 -2.30
N VAL A 108 8.51 -9.50 -1.12
CA VAL A 108 7.48 -9.18 -0.13
C VAL A 108 7.52 -7.70 0.21
N VAL A 109 6.35 -7.11 0.42
CA VAL A 109 6.21 -5.84 1.14
C VAL A 109 5.93 -6.19 2.60
N TYR A 110 6.91 -5.95 3.44
CA TYR A 110 6.81 -6.13 4.89
C TYR A 110 6.24 -4.84 5.49
N THR A 111 4.98 -4.87 5.91
CA THR A 111 4.32 -3.70 6.48
C THR A 111 4.42 -3.73 8.00
N GLY A 112 5.20 -2.80 8.56
CA GLY A 112 5.36 -2.59 9.99
C GLY A 112 4.33 -1.59 10.55
N TYR A 113 4.03 -1.73 11.84
CA TYR A 113 3.13 -0.87 12.59
C TYR A 113 3.84 -0.20 13.78
N GLY A 114 5.08 0.24 13.59
CA GLY A 114 5.88 0.91 14.61
C GLY A 114 6.68 -0.06 15.48
N GLU A 115 6.89 0.31 16.75
CA GLU A 115 7.77 -0.41 17.67
C GLU A 115 7.39 -1.88 17.82
N GLY A 116 8.38 -2.78 17.74
CA GLY A 116 8.21 -4.23 17.84
C GLY A 116 7.66 -4.92 16.58
N SER A 117 7.38 -4.18 15.51
CA SER A 117 6.92 -4.79 14.25
C SER A 117 8.06 -5.43 13.43
N ILE A 118 9.31 -5.09 13.70
CA ILE A 118 10.48 -5.75 13.09
C ILE A 118 10.76 -7.04 13.86
N ILE A 119 10.53 -8.17 13.22
CA ILE A 119 10.71 -9.51 13.80
C ILE A 119 11.96 -10.13 13.17
N PRO A 120 13.12 -10.18 13.89
CA PRO A 120 14.40 -10.63 13.32
C PRO A 120 14.34 -12.01 12.70
N ALA A 121 13.65 -12.95 13.35
CA ALA A 121 13.50 -14.33 12.82
C ALA A 121 12.79 -14.35 11.46
N LEU A 122 11.78 -13.49 11.26
CA LEU A 122 11.06 -13.41 9.99
C LEU A 122 11.93 -12.80 8.88
N PHE A 123 12.76 -11.79 9.21
CA PHE A 123 13.74 -11.24 8.26
C PHE A 123 14.75 -12.32 7.84
N SER A 124 15.30 -13.07 8.80
CA SER A 124 16.23 -14.17 8.50
C SER A 124 15.59 -15.22 7.60
N GLU A 125 14.37 -15.65 7.90
CA GLU A 125 13.62 -16.64 7.12
C GLU A 125 13.37 -16.18 5.67
N LEU A 126 13.01 -14.91 5.49
CA LEU A 126 12.81 -14.31 4.16
C LEU A 126 14.13 -14.26 3.36
N LYS A 127 15.22 -13.84 4.00
CA LYS A 127 16.55 -13.78 3.36
C LYS A 127 17.07 -15.17 3.01
N GLU A 128 16.92 -16.16 3.87
CA GLU A 128 17.30 -17.55 3.60
C GLU A 128 16.51 -18.15 2.43
N ALA A 129 15.25 -17.75 2.28
CA ALA A 129 14.42 -18.11 1.13
C ALA A 129 14.75 -17.35 -0.16
N GLY A 130 15.70 -16.39 -0.12
CA GLY A 130 16.08 -15.55 -1.27
C GLY A 130 14.97 -14.58 -1.69
N ILE A 131 14.14 -14.12 -0.73
CA ILE A 131 13.03 -13.20 -0.95
C ILE A 131 13.50 -11.78 -0.63
N ALA A 132 13.35 -10.86 -1.56
CA ALA A 132 13.63 -9.44 -1.36
C ALA A 132 12.58 -8.80 -0.44
N ILE A 133 13.05 -7.99 0.51
CA ILE A 133 12.23 -7.35 1.53
C ILE A 133 12.11 -5.86 1.24
N ILE A 134 10.91 -5.41 0.89
CA ILE A 134 10.56 -3.99 0.86
C ILE A 134 9.92 -3.67 2.21
N TYR A 135 10.67 -2.99 3.08
CA TYR A 135 10.17 -2.59 4.39
C TYR A 135 9.41 -1.27 4.31
N ARG A 136 8.15 -1.30 4.70
CA ARG A 136 7.27 -0.14 4.83
C ARG A 136 6.68 -0.10 6.22
N ASP A 137 7.15 0.80 7.07
CA ASP A 137 6.45 1.12 8.31
C ASP A 137 5.35 2.15 8.05
N ILE A 138 4.20 1.99 8.73
CA ILE A 138 3.14 3.00 8.70
C ILE A 138 3.60 4.27 9.43
N ASN A 139 4.45 4.12 10.46
CA ASN A 139 5.05 5.22 11.20
C ASN A 139 6.58 5.20 11.04
N PRO A 140 7.11 5.56 9.86
CA PRO A 140 8.55 5.50 9.64
C PRO A 140 9.28 6.51 10.52
N THR A 141 10.35 6.04 11.15
CA THR A 141 11.30 6.86 11.91
C THR A 141 12.72 6.53 11.48
N PRO A 142 13.71 7.43 11.72
CA PRO A 142 15.11 7.11 11.50
C PRO A 142 15.56 5.84 12.24
N GLU A 143 15.01 5.57 13.40
CA GLU A 143 15.37 4.44 14.26
C GLU A 143 14.87 3.12 13.65
N ASN A 144 13.56 3.02 13.34
CA ASN A 144 13.00 1.78 12.82
C ASN A 144 13.48 1.48 11.39
N THR A 145 13.77 2.49 10.58
CA THR A 145 14.32 2.30 9.23
C THR A 145 15.77 1.83 9.25
N ARG A 146 16.62 2.37 10.16
CA ARG A 146 17.97 1.84 10.37
C ARG A 146 17.94 0.39 10.86
N LEU A 147 17.09 0.10 11.82
CA LEU A 147 16.94 -1.27 12.33
C LEU A 147 16.49 -2.22 11.23
N ALA A 148 15.55 -1.83 10.38
CA ALA A 148 15.12 -2.65 9.25
C ALA A 148 16.26 -2.88 8.23
N GLU A 149 17.08 -1.86 7.94
CA GLU A 149 18.29 -1.99 7.12
C GLU A 149 19.26 -2.99 7.75
N GLU A 150 19.55 -2.87 9.05
CA GLU A 150 20.43 -3.78 9.80
C GLU A 150 19.91 -5.22 9.82
N MET A 151 18.60 -5.41 9.87
CA MET A 151 17.95 -6.73 9.80
C MET A 151 17.91 -7.31 8.38
N GLY A 152 18.29 -6.56 7.35
CA GLY A 152 18.41 -7.04 5.98
C GLY A 152 17.26 -6.66 5.06
N ALA A 153 16.52 -5.58 5.35
CA ALA A 153 15.64 -4.98 4.35
C ALA A 153 16.44 -4.58 3.11
N ASP A 154 15.91 -4.84 1.93
CA ASP A 154 16.56 -4.52 0.66
C ASP A 154 16.16 -3.14 0.15
N ILE A 155 14.97 -2.67 0.52
CA ILE A 155 14.40 -1.38 0.13
C ILE A 155 13.61 -0.83 1.32
N ILE A 156 13.71 0.48 1.57
CA ILE A 156 12.91 1.18 2.58
C ILE A 156 11.87 2.06 1.90
N VAL A 157 10.65 2.13 2.45
CA VAL A 157 9.60 3.04 2.00
C VAL A 157 9.38 4.14 3.04
N ALA A 158 9.67 5.38 2.65
CA ALA A 158 9.39 6.57 3.44
C ALA A 158 7.93 6.99 3.21
N THR A 159 7.07 6.67 4.17
CA THR A 159 5.63 6.91 4.08
C THR A 159 5.26 8.25 4.72
N GLY A 160 4.75 9.18 3.91
CA GLY A 160 4.26 10.49 4.39
C GLY A 160 2.78 10.48 4.75
N PHE A 161 2.38 11.42 5.61
CA PHE A 161 0.97 11.62 6.04
C PHE A 161 0.02 11.92 4.85
N ASP A 162 0.56 12.20 3.66
CA ASP A 162 -0.20 12.42 2.42
C ASP A 162 -0.78 11.14 1.81
N GLU A 163 -0.47 9.96 2.36
CA GLU A 163 -0.99 8.69 1.84
C GLU A 163 -2.48 8.50 2.10
N GLY A 164 -3.05 7.42 1.52
CA GLY A 164 -4.41 6.94 1.80
C GLY A 164 -4.40 5.66 2.63
N GLY A 165 -5.55 5.26 3.14
CA GLY A 165 -5.69 4.11 4.02
C GLY A 165 -5.40 4.46 5.48
N THR A 166 -4.66 3.60 6.17
CA THR A 166 -4.16 3.85 7.53
C THR A 166 -3.01 4.84 7.45
N LEU A 167 -3.16 6.01 8.05
CA LEU A 167 -2.18 7.08 8.00
C LEU A 167 -1.18 6.97 9.16
N PRO A 168 0.05 7.52 9.00
CA PRO A 168 0.99 7.66 10.11
C PRO A 168 0.35 8.37 11.33
N ALA A 169 0.72 7.96 12.53
CA ALA A 169 0.36 8.69 13.75
C ALA A 169 1.07 10.04 13.82
N THR A 170 2.30 10.11 13.28
CA THR A 170 3.06 11.36 13.14
C THR A 170 2.61 12.11 11.90
N VAL A 171 2.13 13.34 12.07
CA VAL A 171 1.61 14.18 10.99
C VAL A 171 2.77 14.87 10.26
N LEU A 172 3.59 14.09 9.56
CA LEU A 172 4.65 14.59 8.67
C LEU A 172 4.32 14.26 7.22
N GLY A 173 4.22 15.30 6.41
CA GLY A 173 3.99 15.16 4.97
C GLY A 173 5.18 14.54 4.24
N THR A 174 4.93 14.02 3.04
CA THR A 174 5.93 13.36 2.19
C THR A 174 7.17 14.22 1.94
N PHE A 175 6.99 15.54 1.82
CA PHE A 175 8.06 16.49 1.60
C PHE A 175 9.06 16.60 2.77
N SER A 176 8.64 16.22 3.98
CA SER A 176 9.47 16.25 5.18
C SER A 176 10.01 14.86 5.55
N ILE A 177 9.20 13.81 5.41
CA ILE A 177 9.61 12.48 5.85
C ILE A 177 10.60 11.83 4.87
N VAL A 178 10.47 12.06 3.57
CA VAL A 178 11.35 11.42 2.57
C VAL A 178 12.81 11.78 2.78
N PRO A 179 13.22 13.07 2.86
CA PRO A 179 14.63 13.39 3.12
C PRO A 179 15.10 12.90 4.49
N LEU A 180 14.24 12.96 5.52
CA LEU A 180 14.58 12.47 6.86
C LEU A 180 14.95 10.97 6.84
N ILE A 181 14.20 10.15 6.12
CA ILE A 181 14.45 8.72 6.02
C ILE A 181 15.61 8.44 5.04
N ALA A 182 15.72 9.17 3.93
CA ALA A 182 16.82 9.02 2.98
C ALA A 182 18.18 9.29 3.64
N ASP A 183 18.26 10.27 4.54
CA ASP A 183 19.47 10.60 5.30
C ASP A 183 19.74 9.59 6.45
N ALA A 184 18.74 8.83 6.86
CA ALA A 184 18.88 7.89 7.99
C ALA A 184 19.50 6.56 7.59
N VAL A 185 19.24 6.06 6.39
CA VAL A 185 19.77 4.78 5.87
C VAL A 185 21.09 4.99 5.12
N LYS A 186 21.91 3.94 5.01
CA LYS A 186 23.27 4.05 4.45
C LYS A 186 23.44 3.29 3.14
N HIS A 187 22.84 2.13 3.02
CA HIS A 187 23.17 1.16 1.97
C HIS A 187 21.98 0.82 1.08
N VAL A 188 20.76 0.89 1.60
CA VAL A 188 19.55 0.52 0.87
C VAL A 188 18.89 1.71 0.18
N PRO A 189 18.29 1.54 -1.00
CA PRO A 189 17.53 2.60 -1.65
C PRO A 189 16.23 2.91 -0.88
N VAL A 190 15.82 4.18 -0.96
CA VAL A 190 14.56 4.66 -0.38
C VAL A 190 13.55 4.92 -1.47
N MET A 191 12.31 4.49 -1.25
CA MET A 191 11.14 4.86 -2.04
C MET A 191 10.27 5.85 -1.29
N ALA A 192 9.67 6.78 -2.01
CA ALA A 192 8.71 7.72 -1.43
C ALA A 192 7.28 7.20 -1.57
N ALA A 193 6.48 7.35 -0.52
CA ALA A 193 5.05 7.05 -0.52
C ALA A 193 4.25 8.22 0.09
N GLY A 194 3.04 8.44 -0.44
CA GLY A 194 2.12 9.49 -0.01
C GLY A 194 2.01 10.64 -1.01
N GLY A 195 0.80 10.89 -1.52
CA GLY A 195 0.52 12.00 -2.41
C GLY A 195 1.11 11.93 -3.83
N ILE A 196 1.77 10.83 -4.19
CA ILE A 196 2.47 10.68 -5.48
C ILE A 196 1.51 10.11 -6.52
N THR A 197 1.18 10.89 -7.54
CA THR A 197 0.11 10.56 -8.51
C THR A 197 0.44 10.94 -9.96
N ASP A 198 1.48 11.72 -10.19
CA ASP A 198 1.90 12.17 -11.53
C ASP A 198 3.42 12.39 -11.61
N ASN A 199 3.90 12.76 -12.80
CA ASN A 199 5.33 12.99 -13.04
C ASN A 199 5.91 14.14 -12.18
N ARG A 200 5.14 15.16 -11.85
CA ARG A 200 5.61 16.27 -11.00
C ARG A 200 5.91 15.81 -9.60
N THR A 201 4.99 15.03 -9.03
CA THR A 201 5.12 14.47 -7.68
C THR A 201 6.19 13.39 -7.61
N ALA A 202 6.35 12.58 -8.66
CA ALA A 202 7.44 11.61 -8.78
C ALA A 202 8.81 12.29 -8.85
N ARG A 203 8.96 13.34 -9.67
CA ARG A 203 10.21 14.11 -9.76
C ARG A 203 10.55 14.81 -8.44
N ALA A 204 9.54 15.34 -7.74
CA ALA A 204 9.74 15.91 -6.42
C ALA A 204 10.26 14.87 -5.43
N ALA A 205 9.69 13.64 -5.43
CA ALA A 205 10.16 12.55 -4.60
C ALA A 205 11.65 12.21 -4.86
N HIS A 206 12.07 12.16 -6.12
CA HIS A 206 13.48 11.97 -6.48
C HIS A 206 14.36 13.13 -6.00
N ALA A 207 13.93 14.38 -6.13
CA ALA A 207 14.66 15.55 -5.63
C ALA A 207 14.83 15.54 -4.10
N LEU A 208 13.93 14.86 -3.38
CA LEU A 208 14.00 14.65 -1.92
C LEU A 208 14.90 13.47 -1.52
N GLY A 209 15.51 12.76 -2.45
CA GLY A 209 16.42 11.65 -2.19
C GLY A 209 15.84 10.25 -2.39
N ALA A 210 14.59 10.12 -2.84
CA ALA A 210 14.03 8.81 -3.18
C ALA A 210 14.56 8.30 -4.52
N GLU A 211 14.75 6.99 -4.67
CA GLU A 211 15.16 6.35 -5.92
C GLU A 211 14.00 5.72 -6.69
N GLY A 212 12.81 5.78 -6.14
CA GLY A 212 11.58 5.31 -6.76
C GLY A 212 10.36 5.73 -5.97
N VAL A 213 9.19 5.34 -6.47
CA VAL A 213 7.91 5.72 -5.89
C VAL A 213 7.04 4.52 -5.59
N PHE A 214 6.33 4.62 -4.45
CA PHE A 214 5.38 3.63 -3.95
C PHE A 214 4.00 4.31 -3.88
N ALA A 215 3.10 3.96 -4.80
CA ALA A 215 1.85 4.68 -4.99
C ALA A 215 0.62 3.78 -4.82
N GLY A 216 -0.46 4.34 -4.28
CA GLY A 216 -1.73 3.64 -4.08
C GLY A 216 -2.88 4.28 -4.85
N SER A 217 -3.32 5.48 -4.44
CA SER A 217 -4.57 6.11 -4.91
C SER A 217 -4.67 6.24 -6.43
N VAL A 218 -3.57 6.52 -7.13
CA VAL A 218 -3.56 6.64 -8.59
C VAL A 218 -3.86 5.31 -9.29
N PHE A 219 -3.48 4.17 -8.69
CA PHE A 219 -3.79 2.85 -9.24
C PHE A 219 -5.25 2.42 -8.98
N ILE A 220 -5.89 2.98 -7.94
CA ILE A 220 -7.31 2.70 -7.63
C ILE A 220 -8.21 3.17 -8.78
N SER A 221 -7.87 4.28 -9.43
CA SER A 221 -8.66 4.86 -10.52
C SER A 221 -8.23 4.41 -11.92
N THR A 222 -7.45 3.33 -12.06
CA THR A 222 -7.05 2.81 -13.37
C THR A 222 -8.13 1.94 -14.02
N GLU A 223 -8.02 1.73 -15.34
CA GLU A 223 -8.91 0.87 -16.10
C GLU A 223 -8.88 -0.58 -15.60
N GLU A 224 -7.70 -1.05 -15.21
CA GLU A 224 -7.48 -2.43 -14.74
C GLU A 224 -7.89 -2.65 -13.28
N SER A 225 -8.07 -1.57 -12.52
CA SER A 225 -8.57 -1.67 -11.15
C SER A 225 -10.00 -2.21 -11.13
N ARG A 226 -10.27 -3.10 -10.18
CA ARG A 226 -11.59 -3.70 -9.96
C ARG A 226 -12.61 -2.79 -9.27
N VAL A 227 -12.19 -1.60 -8.86
CA VAL A 227 -13.06 -0.61 -8.24
C VAL A 227 -14.16 -0.18 -9.23
N PRO A 228 -15.44 -0.08 -8.79
CA PRO A 228 -16.55 0.31 -9.65
C PRO A 228 -16.34 1.66 -10.34
N GLN A 229 -16.90 1.81 -11.52
CA GLN A 229 -16.76 3.03 -12.33
C GLN A 229 -17.26 4.27 -11.57
N GLY A 230 -18.36 4.16 -10.82
CA GLY A 230 -18.88 5.27 -10.01
C GLY A 230 -17.89 5.78 -8.94
N VAL A 231 -17.11 4.86 -8.32
CA VAL A 231 -16.05 5.24 -7.38
C VAL A 231 -14.89 5.90 -8.10
N LYS A 232 -14.48 5.40 -9.28
CA LYS A 232 -13.42 6.04 -10.10
C LYS A 232 -13.81 7.46 -10.51
N GLU A 233 -15.05 7.67 -10.90
CA GLU A 233 -15.58 9.00 -11.25
C GLU A 233 -15.59 9.95 -10.06
N LYS A 234 -15.98 9.49 -8.87
CA LYS A 234 -15.88 10.26 -7.63
C LYS A 234 -14.44 10.68 -7.33
N ILE A 235 -13.46 9.78 -7.53
CA ILE A 235 -12.04 10.09 -7.34
C ILE A 235 -11.56 11.16 -8.32
N VAL A 236 -11.91 11.03 -9.60
CA VAL A 236 -11.51 11.97 -10.65
C VAL A 236 -12.14 13.37 -10.47
N ALA A 237 -13.36 13.43 -9.93
CA ALA A 237 -14.08 14.67 -9.67
C ALA A 237 -13.60 15.39 -8.40
N ALA A 238 -12.94 14.70 -7.47
CA ALA A 238 -12.53 15.22 -6.17
C ALA A 238 -11.10 15.75 -6.17
N ASN A 239 -10.75 16.42 -5.08
CA ASN A 239 -9.39 16.87 -4.78
C ASN A 239 -9.06 16.65 -3.29
N GLY A 240 -7.82 16.95 -2.89
CA GLY A 240 -7.37 16.72 -1.50
C GLY A 240 -8.10 17.57 -0.46
N LEU A 241 -8.73 18.67 -0.82
CA LEU A 241 -9.50 19.54 0.08
C LEU A 241 -10.88 18.94 0.41
N ASP A 242 -11.38 18.03 -0.41
CA ASP A 242 -12.67 17.35 -0.20
C ASP A 242 -12.56 16.23 0.85
N LEU A 243 -11.33 15.79 1.15
CA LEU A 243 -11.10 14.64 2.03
C LEU A 243 -11.39 14.96 3.48
N LEU A 244 -12.23 14.14 4.09
CA LEU A 244 -12.49 14.16 5.52
C LEU A 244 -11.43 13.35 6.27
N LEU A 245 -10.87 13.94 7.32
CA LEU A 245 -9.90 13.29 8.21
C LEU A 245 -10.62 12.93 9.52
N PHE A 246 -10.41 11.72 10.00
CA PHE A 246 -10.91 11.24 11.29
C PHE A 246 -9.94 10.24 11.90
N ARG A 247 -9.93 10.16 13.23
CA ARG A 247 -9.11 9.20 13.97
C ARG A 247 -9.79 7.84 14.02
N THR A 248 -8.97 6.81 14.13
CA THR A 248 -9.36 5.46 14.55
C THR A 248 -8.31 4.92 15.50
N VAL A 249 -8.39 3.69 15.93
CA VAL A 249 -7.40 3.14 16.87
C VAL A 249 -6.20 2.59 16.11
N PRO A 250 -4.99 3.06 16.37
CA PRO A 250 -4.50 4.32 16.97
C PRO A 250 -4.18 5.41 15.93
N HIS A 251 -4.60 5.22 14.68
CA HIS A 251 -4.17 5.98 13.52
C HIS A 251 -5.27 6.88 12.98
N TYR A 252 -4.91 7.71 11.99
CA TYR A 252 -5.86 8.50 11.23
C TYR A 252 -6.28 7.77 9.96
N TYR A 253 -7.45 8.15 9.44
CA TYR A 253 -7.95 7.78 8.11
C TYR A 253 -8.44 8.99 7.37
N ARG A 254 -8.38 8.95 6.03
CA ARG A 254 -9.04 9.92 5.14
C ARG A 254 -10.04 9.20 4.27
N SER A 255 -11.14 9.89 4.00
CA SER A 255 -12.15 9.42 3.06
C SER A 255 -12.72 10.57 2.25
N LEU A 256 -13.18 10.27 1.04
CA LEU A 256 -14.14 11.14 0.38
C LEU A 256 -15.40 11.27 1.24
N PRO A 257 -16.15 12.40 1.12
CA PRO A 257 -17.42 12.58 1.78
C PRO A 257 -18.39 11.43 1.48
N GLY A 258 -19.20 11.09 2.46
CA GLY A 258 -20.23 10.09 2.43
C GLY A 258 -20.80 9.95 3.83
N ARG A 259 -21.97 9.37 3.98
CA ARG A 259 -22.70 9.32 5.25
C ARG A 259 -21.86 8.76 6.40
N LEU A 260 -21.14 7.66 6.17
CA LEU A 260 -20.28 7.09 7.21
C LEU A 260 -19.07 8.00 7.50
N ALA A 261 -18.38 8.52 6.48
CA ALA A 261 -17.22 9.37 6.68
C ALA A 261 -17.58 10.68 7.41
N GLU A 262 -18.69 11.31 7.07
CA GLU A 262 -19.20 12.50 7.75
C GLU A 262 -19.55 12.21 9.21
N LYS A 263 -20.22 11.06 9.46
CA LYS A 263 -20.50 10.60 10.83
C LYS A 263 -19.22 10.40 11.64
N LEU A 264 -18.21 9.74 11.07
CA LEU A 264 -16.93 9.50 11.75
C LEU A 264 -16.18 10.81 12.04
N ALA A 265 -16.16 11.74 11.10
CA ALA A 265 -15.56 13.06 11.30
C ALA A 265 -16.29 13.86 12.41
N ALA A 266 -17.63 13.79 12.45
CA ALA A 266 -18.44 14.42 13.49
C ALA A 266 -18.20 13.77 14.86
N MET A 267 -18.12 12.44 14.94
CA MET A 267 -17.80 11.71 16.16
C MET A 267 -16.42 12.07 16.69
N ASP A 268 -15.41 12.14 15.80
CA ASP A 268 -14.05 12.53 16.17
C ASP A 268 -14.00 13.97 16.71
N LYS A 269 -14.65 14.92 16.02
CA LYS A 269 -14.75 16.30 16.47
C LYS A 269 -15.46 16.44 17.81
N ALA A 270 -16.40 15.55 18.12
CA ALA A 270 -17.11 15.51 19.41
C ALA A 270 -16.30 14.81 20.51
N GLY A 271 -15.08 14.36 20.26
CA GLY A 271 -14.22 13.70 21.23
C GLY A 271 -14.57 12.24 21.52
N ALA A 272 -15.23 11.54 20.59
CA ALA A 272 -15.49 10.12 20.74
C ALA A 272 -14.17 9.32 20.91
N SER A 273 -14.24 8.23 21.69
CA SER A 273 -13.07 7.37 21.89
C SER A 273 -12.63 6.70 20.57
N ASN A 274 -11.35 6.39 20.47
CA ASN A 274 -10.80 5.64 19.33
C ASN A 274 -11.56 4.32 19.11
N GLU A 275 -11.91 3.62 20.20
CA GLU A 275 -12.67 2.37 20.15
C GLU A 275 -14.06 2.57 19.52
N ALA A 276 -14.79 3.63 19.94
CA ALA A 276 -16.09 3.95 19.38
C ALA A 276 -16.01 4.30 17.88
N LEU A 277 -14.98 5.06 17.48
CA LEU A 277 -14.71 5.39 16.08
C LEU A 277 -14.37 4.14 15.28
N GLY A 278 -13.45 3.30 15.77
CA GLY A 278 -13.06 2.05 15.10
C GLY A 278 -14.23 1.10 14.90
N LYS A 279 -15.09 0.95 15.93
CA LYS A 279 -16.33 0.16 15.84
C LYS A 279 -17.29 0.72 14.81
N ALA A 280 -17.51 2.03 14.79
CA ALA A 280 -18.40 2.69 13.82
C ALA A 280 -17.87 2.59 12.39
N MET A 281 -16.55 2.66 12.21
CA MET A 281 -15.87 2.55 10.92
C MET A 281 -16.03 1.16 10.27
N GLY A 282 -16.14 0.10 11.07
CA GLY A 282 -16.29 -1.27 10.57
C GLY A 282 -15.04 -1.87 9.94
N GLY A 283 -13.86 -1.28 10.17
CA GLY A 283 -12.57 -1.79 9.72
C GLY A 283 -12.50 -2.06 8.21
N LEU A 284 -11.90 -3.18 7.83
CA LEU A 284 -11.75 -3.58 6.41
C LEU A 284 -13.09 -3.88 5.71
N ARG A 285 -14.16 -4.20 6.47
CA ARG A 285 -15.51 -4.31 5.91
C ARG A 285 -16.01 -2.96 5.39
N GLY A 286 -15.84 -1.88 6.17
CA GLY A 286 -16.21 -0.53 5.76
C GLY A 286 -15.45 -0.06 4.52
N LEU A 287 -14.17 -0.40 4.40
CA LEU A 287 -13.37 -0.15 3.20
C LEU A 287 -13.95 -0.89 1.97
N ARG A 288 -14.27 -2.18 2.11
CA ARG A 288 -14.85 -2.98 1.03
C ARG A 288 -16.19 -2.40 0.56
N LEU A 289 -17.10 -2.07 1.48
CA LEU A 289 -18.40 -1.47 1.15
C LEU A 289 -18.24 -0.18 0.35
N GLY A 290 -17.39 0.74 0.79
CA GLY A 290 -17.18 2.02 0.09
C GLY A 290 -16.46 1.87 -1.23
N MET A 291 -15.41 1.05 -1.27
CA MET A 291 -14.48 0.98 -2.41
C MET A 291 -14.89 -0.04 -3.49
N LEU A 292 -15.53 -1.16 -3.13
CA LEU A 292 -15.90 -2.20 -4.08
C LEU A 292 -17.41 -2.27 -4.35
N GLU A 293 -18.24 -1.75 -3.46
CA GLU A 293 -19.70 -1.83 -3.59
C GLU A 293 -20.34 -0.46 -3.79
N ASP A 294 -19.50 0.61 -3.82
CA ASP A 294 -19.94 2.02 -3.95
C ASP A 294 -20.97 2.44 -2.87
N ASN A 295 -20.97 1.74 -1.74
CA ASN A 295 -21.86 2.02 -0.62
C ASN A 295 -21.18 2.97 0.38
N THR A 296 -21.36 4.27 0.20
CA THR A 296 -20.80 5.30 1.09
C THR A 296 -21.68 5.59 2.32
N ASP A 297 -22.85 4.95 2.43
CA ASP A 297 -23.70 5.05 3.62
C ASP A 297 -23.13 4.23 4.79
N GLU A 298 -22.60 3.06 4.49
CA GLU A 298 -22.03 2.12 5.46
C GLU A 298 -20.52 1.89 5.29
N GLY A 299 -19.93 2.46 4.26
CA GLY A 299 -18.52 2.34 3.91
C GLY A 299 -17.84 3.67 3.69
N TYR A 300 -16.53 3.62 3.47
CA TYR A 300 -15.69 4.80 3.23
C TYR A 300 -14.76 4.58 2.04
N ILE A 301 -14.37 5.69 1.38
CA ILE A 301 -13.48 5.71 0.22
C ILE A 301 -12.14 6.30 0.65
N ALA A 302 -11.21 5.43 1.03
CA ALA A 302 -9.90 5.82 1.56
C ALA A 302 -8.92 6.22 0.46
N LEU A 303 -8.40 7.44 0.51
CA LEU A 303 -7.53 8.01 -0.50
C LEU A 303 -6.45 8.92 0.11
N GLY A 304 -5.34 9.10 -0.60
CA GLY A 304 -4.30 10.07 -0.26
C GLY A 304 -4.61 11.48 -0.80
N THR A 305 -3.92 12.49 -0.28
CA THR A 305 -4.14 13.91 -0.61
C THR A 305 -3.84 14.27 -2.07
N GLY A 306 -3.02 13.47 -2.75
CA GLY A 306 -2.63 13.71 -4.15
C GLY A 306 -3.72 13.49 -5.20
N ILE A 307 -4.94 13.06 -4.81
CA ILE A 307 -6.02 12.74 -5.77
C ILE A 307 -6.40 13.91 -6.69
N GLY A 308 -6.21 15.14 -6.25
CA GLY A 308 -6.47 16.31 -7.08
C GLY A 308 -5.66 16.38 -8.39
N ASN A 309 -4.63 15.57 -8.55
CA ASN A 309 -3.86 15.41 -9.78
C ASN A 309 -4.38 14.29 -10.69
N ILE A 310 -5.31 13.46 -10.20
CA ILE A 310 -5.95 12.38 -10.98
C ILE A 310 -7.12 12.98 -11.74
N ARG A 311 -6.92 13.31 -13.03
CA ARG A 311 -7.89 14.06 -13.86
C ARG A 311 -8.72 13.18 -14.79
N SER A 312 -8.37 11.91 -14.91
CA SER A 312 -9.08 10.93 -15.74
C SER A 312 -8.75 9.52 -15.29
N VAL A 313 -9.59 8.58 -15.62
CA VAL A 313 -9.27 7.15 -15.58
C VAL A 313 -8.26 6.88 -16.69
N LYS A 314 -7.15 6.24 -16.37
CA LYS A 314 -6.05 5.90 -17.29
C LYS A 314 -5.75 4.41 -17.20
N SER A 315 -5.07 3.89 -18.21
CA SER A 315 -4.49 2.56 -18.10
C SER A 315 -3.35 2.53 -17.06
N VAL A 316 -3.10 1.36 -16.47
CA VAL A 316 -1.95 1.14 -15.59
C VAL A 316 -0.64 1.49 -16.29
N ALA A 317 -0.51 1.18 -17.58
CA ALA A 317 0.70 1.49 -18.35
C ALA A 317 0.97 3.00 -18.42
N GLU A 318 -0.07 3.82 -18.66
CA GLU A 318 0.05 5.28 -18.64
C GLU A 318 0.45 5.80 -17.27
N VAL A 319 -0.12 5.24 -16.20
CA VAL A 319 0.21 5.62 -14.81
C VAL A 319 1.66 5.26 -14.49
N VAL A 320 2.10 4.03 -14.76
CA VAL A 320 3.49 3.61 -14.52
C VAL A 320 4.48 4.47 -15.32
N ASN A 321 4.17 4.78 -16.58
CA ASN A 321 4.99 5.68 -17.39
C ASN A 321 5.05 7.10 -16.81
N ALA A 322 3.91 7.66 -16.36
CA ALA A 322 3.84 8.99 -15.78
C ALA A 322 4.62 9.09 -14.44
N LEU A 323 4.68 8.01 -13.68
CA LEU A 323 5.42 7.95 -12.42
C LEU A 323 6.92 7.65 -12.59
N THR A 324 7.34 7.29 -13.80
CA THR A 324 8.76 7.03 -14.10
C THR A 324 9.48 8.35 -14.34
N VAL A 325 10.60 8.55 -13.64
CA VAL A 325 11.50 9.72 -13.80
C VAL A 325 12.76 9.23 -14.52
N GLU A 326 13.07 9.86 -15.65
CA GLU A 326 14.28 9.61 -16.46
C GLU A 326 15.49 10.38 -15.90
#